data_bb2659338cd66e9160030d8452d6ee62
#
_entry.id   bb2659338cd66e9160030d8452d6ee62
#
_cell.length_a   1.000
_cell.length_b   1.000
_cell.length_c   1.000
_cell.angle_alpha   90.00
_cell.angle_beta   90.00
_cell.angle_gamma   90.00
#
_symmetry.space_group_name_H-M   'P 1'
#
loop_
_entity.id
_entity.type
_entity.pdbx_description
1 polymer ?
#
loop_
_entity_poly.entity_id
_entity_poly.type
_entity_poly.pdbx_seq_one_letter_code
_entity_poly.pdbx_strand_id
1 'polypeptide(L)'
;MKKIFVNVNNARKGEYKKVIEEIAKTKKCPFCKENFKYHKKPVYKKMGGWFLTNNSWPYKNSKNHLIILGNNHKENFNELTVKDFKDISFLTNWAIKNFKIKGGGLAMRFGDTNFTGASVAHIHFHIISPKINKKTKRARPVSFPIG
;
A
#
# COMPACT_ATOMS: atom_id res chain seq x y z
N MET A 1 -15.95 -0.71 -21.67
CA MET A 1 -14.48 -0.93 -21.49
C MET A 1 -14.25 -1.98 -20.41
N LYS A 2 -13.33 -2.89 -20.62
CA LYS A 2 -12.95 -3.84 -19.56
C LYS A 2 -12.23 -3.09 -18.44
N LYS A 3 -12.68 -3.25 -17.21
CA LYS A 3 -12.07 -2.66 -16.03
C LYS A 3 -10.66 -3.28 -15.81
N ILE A 4 -9.64 -2.43 -15.71
CA ILE A 4 -8.26 -2.86 -15.46
C ILE A 4 -7.97 -2.66 -13.98
N PHE A 5 -7.79 -3.76 -13.24
CA PHE A 5 -7.46 -3.71 -11.81
C PHE A 5 -5.95 -3.65 -11.55
N VAL A 6 -5.15 -4.06 -12.52
CA VAL A 6 -3.70 -4.16 -12.38
C VAL A 6 -3.02 -3.59 -13.63
N ASN A 7 -2.14 -2.61 -13.43
CA ASN A 7 -1.35 -2.01 -14.49
C ASN A 7 0.08 -2.57 -14.46
N VAL A 8 0.35 -3.50 -15.36
CA VAL A 8 1.64 -4.19 -15.47
C VAL A 8 2.79 -3.23 -15.80
N ASN A 9 2.52 -2.15 -16.53
CA ASN A 9 3.53 -1.17 -16.91
C ASN A 9 4.09 -0.42 -15.69
N ASN A 10 3.30 -0.28 -14.63
CA ASN A 10 3.70 0.37 -13.39
C ASN A 10 4.40 -0.58 -12.41
N ALA A 11 4.48 -1.87 -12.71
CA ALA A 11 5.14 -2.83 -11.84
C ALA A 11 6.67 -2.68 -11.94
N ARG A 12 7.33 -2.58 -10.78
CA ARG A 12 8.78 -2.58 -10.70
C ARG A 12 9.37 -3.88 -11.25
N LYS A 13 10.56 -3.82 -11.85
CA LYS A 13 11.25 -4.98 -12.42
C LYS A 13 11.51 -6.09 -11.37
N GLY A 14 11.69 -7.33 -11.84
CA GLY A 14 12.02 -8.49 -11.01
C GLY A 14 10.80 -9.35 -10.66
N GLU A 15 10.86 -10.05 -9.54
CA GLU A 15 9.80 -10.97 -9.07
C GLU A 15 8.44 -10.26 -8.92
N TYR A 16 8.45 -9.03 -8.43
CA TYR A 16 7.24 -8.24 -8.30
C TYR A 16 6.49 -8.11 -9.63
N LYS A 17 7.19 -7.83 -10.72
CA LYS A 17 6.58 -7.73 -12.06
C LYS A 17 5.96 -9.05 -12.50
N LYS A 18 6.63 -10.17 -12.26
CA LYS A 18 6.11 -11.50 -12.59
C LYS A 18 4.79 -11.79 -11.85
N VAL A 19 4.73 -11.47 -10.56
CA VAL A 19 3.51 -11.63 -9.75
C VAL A 19 2.38 -10.75 -10.30
N ILE A 20 2.66 -9.50 -10.63
CA ILE A 20 1.66 -8.57 -11.19
C ILE A 20 1.18 -9.03 -12.56
N GLU A 21 2.04 -9.56 -13.41
CA GLU A 21 1.67 -10.15 -14.71
C GLU A 21 0.76 -11.37 -14.55
N GLU A 22 1.03 -12.22 -13.57
CA GLU A 22 0.19 -13.36 -13.24
C GLU A 22 -1.19 -12.93 -12.74
N ILE A 23 -1.24 -11.95 -11.83
CA ILE A 23 -2.48 -11.38 -11.33
C ILE A 23 -3.30 -10.75 -12.46
N ALA A 24 -2.67 -10.04 -13.38
CA ALA A 24 -3.32 -9.39 -14.52
C ALA A 24 -4.11 -10.40 -15.39
N LYS A 25 -3.61 -11.62 -15.53
CA LYS A 25 -4.29 -12.70 -16.25
C LYS A 25 -5.63 -13.10 -15.61
N THR A 26 -5.76 -12.93 -14.29
CA THR A 26 -6.99 -13.27 -13.57
C THR A 26 -8.13 -12.30 -13.82
N LYS A 27 -7.83 -11.07 -14.25
CA LYS A 27 -8.79 -9.96 -14.41
C LYS A 27 -9.56 -9.62 -13.12
N LYS A 28 -8.97 -9.89 -11.95
CA LYS A 28 -9.55 -9.64 -10.63
C LYS A 28 -8.66 -8.70 -9.84
N CYS A 29 -9.27 -7.91 -8.94
CA CYS A 29 -8.50 -7.06 -8.03
C CYS A 29 -7.84 -7.93 -6.96
N PRO A 30 -6.50 -7.92 -6.83
CA PRO A 30 -5.79 -8.76 -5.87
C PRO A 30 -5.96 -8.30 -4.41
N PHE A 31 -6.42 -7.06 -4.20
CA PHE A 31 -6.59 -6.49 -2.86
C PHE A 31 -8.02 -6.60 -2.33
N CYS A 32 -8.99 -6.95 -3.18
CA CYS A 32 -10.31 -7.31 -2.70
C CYS A 32 -10.25 -8.59 -1.86
N LYS A 33 -11.03 -8.62 -0.78
CA LYS A 33 -11.02 -9.69 0.22
C LYS A 33 -11.11 -11.10 -0.39
N GLU A 34 -11.98 -11.30 -1.33
CA GLU A 34 -12.22 -12.58 -2.01
C GLU A 34 -11.05 -13.04 -2.88
N ASN A 35 -10.14 -12.13 -3.23
CA ASN A 35 -8.99 -12.39 -4.10
C ASN A 35 -7.64 -12.26 -3.38
N PHE A 36 -7.65 -12.02 -2.06
CA PHE A 36 -6.47 -11.66 -1.26
C PHE A 36 -5.55 -12.86 -0.95
N LYS A 37 -5.24 -13.68 -1.96
CA LYS A 37 -4.41 -14.88 -1.85
C LYS A 37 -2.93 -14.68 -2.17
N TYR A 38 -2.60 -13.61 -2.90
CA TYR A 38 -1.21 -13.31 -3.29
C TYR A 38 -0.41 -12.64 -2.17
N HIS A 39 -1.09 -12.11 -1.17
CA HIS A 39 -0.47 -11.48 -0.03
C HIS A 39 -0.24 -12.49 1.08
N LYS A 40 1.03 -12.76 1.39
CA LYS A 40 1.45 -13.80 2.36
C LYS A 40 1.89 -13.23 3.72
N LYS A 41 1.78 -11.91 3.91
CA LYS A 41 2.14 -11.26 5.16
C LYS A 41 0.98 -11.26 6.14
N PRO A 42 1.25 -11.30 7.46
CA PRO A 42 0.19 -11.32 8.46
C PRO A 42 -0.60 -10.02 8.48
N VAL A 43 -1.89 -10.12 8.82
CA VAL A 43 -2.71 -8.97 9.16
C VAL A 43 -2.50 -8.65 10.64
N TYR A 44 -1.95 -7.47 10.92
CA TYR A 44 -1.60 -7.07 12.28
C TYR A 44 -2.77 -6.52 13.08
N LYS A 45 -3.64 -5.75 12.43
CA LYS A 45 -4.76 -5.07 13.05
C LYS A 45 -5.87 -4.82 12.06
N LYS A 46 -7.11 -4.89 12.53
CA LYS A 46 -8.32 -4.53 11.77
C LYS A 46 -9.06 -3.41 12.48
N MET A 47 -9.68 -2.51 11.71
CA MET A 47 -10.57 -1.48 12.21
C MET A 47 -11.60 -1.12 11.14
N GLY A 48 -12.87 -1.31 11.46
CA GLY A 48 -13.95 -1.11 10.49
C GLY A 48 -13.75 -1.97 9.24
N GLY A 49 -13.86 -1.36 8.08
CA GLY A 49 -13.63 -2.02 6.79
C GLY A 49 -12.16 -2.05 6.34
N TRP A 50 -11.20 -1.74 7.21
CA TRP A 50 -9.77 -1.61 6.89
C TRP A 50 -8.90 -2.55 7.72
N PHE A 51 -7.73 -2.89 7.19
CA PHE A 51 -6.74 -3.69 7.90
C PHE A 51 -5.31 -3.28 7.58
N LEU A 52 -4.44 -3.51 8.56
CA LEU A 52 -3.01 -3.19 8.50
C LEU A 52 -2.19 -4.45 8.28
N THR A 53 -1.25 -4.40 7.34
CA THR A 53 -0.30 -5.47 7.03
C THR A 53 1.03 -4.90 6.54
N ASN A 54 2.04 -5.74 6.36
CA ASN A 54 3.28 -5.32 5.69
C ASN A 54 3.07 -5.19 4.17
N ASN A 55 3.78 -4.25 3.56
CA ASN A 55 4.00 -4.31 2.12
C ASN A 55 4.90 -5.50 1.79
N SER A 56 4.48 -6.36 0.86
CA SER A 56 5.27 -7.52 0.43
C SER A 56 6.53 -7.11 -0.35
N TRP A 57 6.52 -5.90 -0.91
CA TRP A 57 7.58 -5.34 -1.75
C TRP A 57 7.99 -3.95 -1.25
N PRO A 58 8.67 -3.87 -0.09
CA PRO A 58 8.99 -2.59 0.54
C PRO A 58 9.89 -1.73 -0.35
N TYR A 59 9.72 -0.42 -0.25
CA TYR A 59 10.58 0.53 -0.96
C TYR A 59 11.99 0.53 -0.39
N LYS A 60 12.95 0.81 -1.26
CA LYS A 60 14.37 0.95 -0.88
C LYS A 60 14.51 1.96 0.27
N ASN A 61 15.39 1.67 1.21
CA ASN A 61 15.68 2.48 2.39
C ASN A 61 14.55 2.54 3.45
N SER A 62 13.40 1.90 3.25
CA SER A 62 12.40 1.82 4.30
C SER A 62 12.84 0.86 5.42
N LYS A 63 12.67 1.28 6.66
CA LYS A 63 12.76 0.43 7.86
C LYS A 63 11.44 -0.32 8.05
N ASN A 64 10.34 0.42 8.02
CA ASN A 64 9.00 -0.12 7.98
C ASN A 64 8.29 0.36 6.70
N HIS A 65 7.59 -0.54 6.04
CA HIS A 65 6.71 -0.20 4.94
C HIS A 65 5.44 -1.04 5.11
N LEU A 66 4.50 -0.46 5.84
CA LEU A 66 3.20 -1.04 6.11
C LEU A 66 2.18 -0.51 5.11
N ILE A 67 1.12 -1.26 4.88
CA ILE A 67 -0.03 -0.82 4.09
C ILE A 67 -1.33 -1.03 4.85
N ILE A 68 -2.24 -0.09 4.66
CA ILE A 68 -3.62 -0.17 5.12
C ILE A 68 -4.49 -0.38 3.90
N LEU A 69 -5.22 -1.48 3.87
CA LEU A 69 -6.07 -1.92 2.77
C LEU A 69 -7.53 -1.94 3.20
N GLY A 70 -8.42 -1.49 2.30
CA GLY A 70 -9.86 -1.64 2.47
C GLY A 70 -10.37 -3.00 2.01
N ASN A 71 -11.33 -3.57 2.74
CA ASN A 71 -12.02 -4.79 2.31
C ASN A 71 -12.85 -4.56 1.04
N ASN A 72 -13.42 -3.36 0.91
CA ASN A 72 -14.22 -2.95 -0.24
C ASN A 72 -13.32 -2.31 -1.30
N HIS A 73 -13.63 -2.59 -2.55
CA HIS A 73 -12.93 -1.99 -3.68
C HIS A 73 -13.26 -0.51 -3.82
N LYS A 74 -12.24 0.33 -3.74
CA LYS A 74 -12.30 1.78 -3.97
C LYS A 74 -11.10 2.19 -4.80
N GLU A 75 -11.29 3.09 -5.74
CA GLU A 75 -10.23 3.60 -6.63
C GLU A 75 -10.05 5.11 -6.52
N ASN A 76 -11.13 5.84 -6.25
CA ASN A 76 -11.16 7.29 -6.27
C ASN A 76 -11.27 7.90 -4.88
N PHE A 77 -10.68 9.09 -4.71
CA PHE A 77 -10.67 9.79 -3.42
C PHE A 77 -12.09 10.10 -2.90
N ASN A 78 -13.02 10.43 -3.79
CA ASN A 78 -14.42 10.74 -3.44
C ASN A 78 -15.23 9.52 -2.95
N GLU A 79 -14.69 8.32 -3.06
CA GLU A 79 -15.29 7.11 -2.49
C GLU A 79 -14.94 6.93 -1.01
N LEU A 80 -14.00 7.75 -0.47
CA LEU A 80 -13.61 7.72 0.93
C LEU A 80 -14.55 8.59 1.78
N THR A 81 -14.93 8.07 2.92
CA THR A 81 -15.81 8.74 3.89
C THR A 81 -15.02 9.23 5.10
N VAL A 82 -15.63 10.10 5.91
CA VAL A 82 -15.05 10.52 7.20
C VAL A 82 -14.79 9.32 8.11
N LYS A 83 -15.68 8.31 8.06
CA LYS A 83 -15.49 7.06 8.80
C LYS A 83 -14.24 6.31 8.35
N ASP A 84 -13.98 6.22 7.05
CA ASP A 84 -12.76 5.60 6.52
C ASP A 84 -11.52 6.28 7.09
N PHE A 85 -11.47 7.61 7.10
CA PHE A 85 -10.33 8.35 7.67
C PHE A 85 -10.17 8.15 9.17
N LYS A 86 -11.26 8.00 9.94
CA LYS A 86 -11.20 7.61 11.36
C LYS A 86 -10.53 6.24 11.54
N ASP A 87 -10.96 5.26 10.75
CA ASP A 87 -10.44 3.90 10.81
C ASP A 87 -8.94 3.86 10.41
N ILE A 88 -8.57 4.59 9.35
CA ILE A 88 -7.19 4.73 8.89
C ILE A 88 -6.32 5.42 9.93
N SER A 89 -6.82 6.49 10.55
CA SER A 89 -6.14 7.18 11.66
C SER A 89 -5.88 6.24 12.84
N PHE A 90 -6.89 5.45 13.23
CA PHE A 90 -6.73 4.45 14.27
C PHE A 90 -5.62 3.44 13.93
N LEU A 91 -5.64 2.86 12.74
CA LEU A 91 -4.64 1.89 12.29
C LEU A 91 -3.25 2.48 12.19
N THR A 92 -3.15 3.73 11.74
CA THR A 92 -1.88 4.47 11.66
C THR A 92 -1.29 4.69 13.05
N ASN A 93 -2.08 5.15 14.01
CA ASN A 93 -1.65 5.34 15.39
C ASN A 93 -1.23 4.01 16.05
N TRP A 94 -2.00 2.96 15.78
CA TRP A 94 -1.66 1.62 16.25
C TRP A 94 -0.30 1.15 15.70
N ALA A 95 -0.05 1.37 14.39
CA ALA A 95 1.21 1.05 13.75
C ALA A 95 2.38 1.84 14.36
N ILE A 96 2.22 3.15 14.53
CA ILE A 96 3.24 4.03 15.12
C ILE A 96 3.66 3.49 16.50
N LYS A 97 2.68 3.15 17.34
CA LYS A 97 2.94 2.62 18.70
C LYS A 97 3.63 1.26 18.66
N ASN A 98 3.08 0.31 17.91
CA ASN A 98 3.52 -1.10 17.97
C ASN A 98 4.83 -1.35 17.20
N PHE A 99 5.09 -0.61 16.14
CA PHE A 99 6.36 -0.67 15.39
C PHE A 99 7.39 0.36 15.88
N LYS A 100 7.07 1.12 16.93
CA LYS A 100 7.94 2.15 17.52
C LYS A 100 8.46 3.14 16.47
N ILE A 101 7.56 3.59 15.60
CA ILE A 101 7.88 4.52 14.51
C ILE A 101 8.08 5.91 15.11
N LYS A 102 9.31 6.42 15.04
CA LYS A 102 9.65 7.77 15.55
C LYS A 102 9.32 8.88 14.56
N GLY A 103 9.19 8.55 13.29
CA GLY A 103 8.85 9.48 12.22
C GLY A 103 8.76 8.76 10.89
N GLY A 104 8.00 9.32 9.97
CA GLY A 104 7.76 8.73 8.66
C GLY A 104 6.72 9.50 7.88
N GLY A 105 6.14 8.86 6.88
CA GLY A 105 5.09 9.42 6.04
C GLY A 105 3.91 8.47 5.90
N LEU A 106 2.73 9.07 5.75
CA LEU A 106 1.50 8.39 5.32
C LEU A 106 1.15 8.90 3.93
N ALA A 107 1.07 8.02 2.95
CA ALA A 107 0.82 8.38 1.57
C ALA A 107 -0.13 7.41 0.88
N MET A 108 -0.91 7.92 -0.07
CA MET A 108 -1.80 7.10 -0.91
C MET A 108 -1.86 7.65 -2.33
N ARG A 109 -2.22 6.78 -3.27
CA ARG A 109 -2.56 7.15 -4.64
C ARG A 109 -4.05 6.90 -4.87
N PHE A 110 -4.65 7.68 -5.73
CA PHE A 110 -6.06 7.54 -6.11
C PHE A 110 -6.26 7.81 -7.60
N GLY A 111 -7.31 7.23 -8.17
CA GLY A 111 -7.69 7.45 -9.55
C GLY A 111 -6.96 6.54 -10.55
N ASP A 112 -6.91 6.98 -11.79
CA ASP A 112 -6.38 6.21 -12.90
C ASP A 112 -4.88 5.90 -12.72
N THR A 113 -4.55 4.62 -12.81
CA THR A 113 -3.17 4.12 -12.63
C THR A 113 -2.20 4.64 -13.71
N ASN A 114 -2.68 5.08 -14.86
CA ASN A 114 -1.85 5.72 -15.88
C ASN A 114 -1.29 7.07 -15.42
N PHE A 115 -1.95 7.74 -14.49
CA PHE A 115 -1.50 9.00 -13.89
C PHE A 115 -0.76 8.80 -12.56
N THR A 116 -1.13 7.77 -11.81
CA THR A 116 -0.62 7.60 -10.44
C THR A 116 0.65 6.77 -10.36
N GLY A 117 0.94 5.98 -11.38
CA GLY A 117 2.02 5.00 -11.34
C GLY A 117 1.75 3.80 -10.43
N ALA A 118 0.54 3.68 -9.86
CA ALA A 118 0.16 2.52 -9.07
C ALA A 118 0.02 1.28 -9.96
N SER A 119 0.48 0.14 -9.48
CA SER A 119 0.31 -1.13 -10.18
C SER A 119 -1.02 -1.82 -9.88
N VAL A 120 -1.70 -1.44 -8.81
CA VAL A 120 -3.02 -1.97 -8.42
C VAL A 120 -4.01 -0.82 -8.24
N ALA A 121 -5.12 -0.87 -8.99
CA ALA A 121 -6.22 0.07 -8.89
C ALA A 121 -7.15 -0.30 -7.72
N HIS A 122 -6.67 -0.10 -6.51
CA HIS A 122 -7.39 -0.28 -5.26
C HIS A 122 -6.73 0.60 -4.22
N ILE A 123 -7.48 1.54 -3.64
CA ILE A 123 -6.93 2.48 -2.67
C ILE A 123 -6.30 1.74 -1.50
N HIS A 124 -5.06 2.07 -1.24
CA HIS A 124 -4.31 1.63 -0.07
C HIS A 124 -3.39 2.75 0.41
N PHE A 125 -3.23 2.83 1.73
CA PHE A 125 -2.36 3.81 2.37
C PHE A 125 -1.04 3.15 2.72
N HIS A 126 0.05 3.85 2.46
CA HIS A 126 1.40 3.43 2.81
C HIS A 126 1.84 4.15 4.07
N ILE A 127 2.28 3.41 5.08
CA ILE A 127 3.00 3.94 6.24
C ILE A 127 4.46 3.58 6.04
N ILE A 128 5.30 4.58 5.88
CA ILE A 128 6.71 4.39 5.55
C ILE A 128 7.57 5.10 6.59
N SER A 129 8.48 4.37 7.22
CA SER A 129 9.54 4.96 8.02
C SER A 129 10.91 4.62 7.43
N PRO A 130 11.86 5.56 7.39
CA PRO A 130 13.15 5.34 6.77
C PRO A 130 14.13 4.60 7.69
N LYS A 131 15.14 3.99 7.09
CA LYS A 131 16.35 3.56 7.78
C LYS A 131 17.20 4.77 8.14
N ILE A 132 17.85 4.72 9.30
CA ILE A 132 18.80 5.75 9.71
C ILE A 132 20.24 5.30 9.33
N ASN A 133 20.98 6.19 8.72
CA ASN A 133 22.40 5.99 8.51
C ASN A 133 23.12 6.04 9.86
N LYS A 134 23.80 4.97 10.23
CA LYS A 134 24.45 4.83 11.54
C LYS A 134 25.57 5.85 11.77
N LYS A 135 26.28 6.26 10.71
CA LYS A 135 27.38 7.22 10.77
C LYS A 135 26.89 8.66 10.89
N THR A 136 26.01 9.06 9.96
CA THR A 136 25.55 10.46 9.88
C THR A 136 24.36 10.77 10.80
N LYS A 137 23.71 9.73 11.36
CA LYS A 137 22.47 9.85 12.16
C LYS A 137 21.28 10.44 11.40
N ARG A 138 21.37 10.57 10.07
CA ARG A 138 20.30 11.09 9.21
C ARG A 138 19.49 9.96 8.59
N ALA A 139 18.21 10.23 8.33
CA ALA A 139 17.34 9.31 7.59
C ALA A 139 17.86 9.12 6.15
N ARG A 140 17.77 7.90 5.66
CA ARG A 140 17.98 7.60 4.23
C ARG A 140 16.66 7.92 3.50
N PRO A 141 16.69 8.70 2.42
CA PRO A 141 15.47 9.06 1.70
C PRO A 141 14.78 7.82 1.13
N VAL A 142 13.45 7.81 1.24
CA VAL A 142 12.56 6.83 0.60
C VAL A 142 11.72 7.57 -0.42
N SER A 143 11.75 7.11 -1.67
CA SER A 143 10.93 7.69 -2.73
C SER A 143 9.55 7.03 -2.77
N PHE A 144 8.50 7.85 -2.80
CA PHE A 144 7.13 7.46 -3.08
C PHE A 144 6.74 8.04 -4.44
N PRO A 145 6.89 7.29 -5.54
CA PRO A 145 6.68 7.82 -6.88
C PRO A 145 5.19 8.03 -7.18
N ILE A 146 4.90 9.11 -7.88
CA ILE A 146 3.60 9.39 -8.51
C ILE A 146 3.88 9.68 -9.99
N GLY A 147 3.22 8.92 -10.87
CA GLY A 147 3.47 8.99 -12.31
C GLY A 147 4.34 7.88 -12.87
#